data_fe31bd7eba8dfabf657ba2863556d04f
#
_entry.id   fe31bd7eba8dfabf657ba2863556d04f
#
_cell.length_a   1.000
_cell.length_b   1.000
_cell.length_c   1.000
_cell.angle_alpha   90.00
_cell.angle_beta   90.00
_cell.angle_gamma   90.00
#
_symmetry.space_group_name_H-M   'P 1'
#
loop_
_entity.id
_entity.type
_entity.pdbx_description
1 polymer ?
#
loop_
_entity_poly.entity_id
_entity_poly.type
_entity_poly.pdbx_seq_one_letter_code
_entity_poly.pdbx_strand_id
1 'polypeptide(L)'
;MPEKENYFRKFQKSLQWATKSMHQYYFRIAMANLRGHRFRERIYCYELYHQLRLSLQCFPYTLQGEMDKNGNSIIHREIGALKPDFILHEPGTMENNLVVIEVKPLNNTNRLQLKKDLDTLTKFLDLGYYRAIHLIYGSLIRDDGGISKIIRIYREYMNPTRLNAYRGKLLLYWHRNNGEFAIIYDWEREVFNNNDDR
;
A
#
# COMPACT_ATOMS: atom_id res chain seq x y z
N MET A 1 -15.33 -9.10 14.16
CA MET A 1 -15.06 -9.07 12.68
C MET A 1 -15.95 -8.09 11.91
N PRO A 2 -17.29 -8.00 12.11
CA PRO A 2 -18.13 -7.03 11.37
C PRO A 2 -17.70 -5.57 11.56
N GLU A 3 -17.20 -5.23 12.74
CA GLU A 3 -16.80 -3.87 13.09
C GLU A 3 -15.53 -3.42 12.34
N LYS A 4 -14.48 -4.26 12.31
CA LYS A 4 -13.25 -3.95 11.55
C LYS A 4 -13.53 -3.79 10.06
N GLU A 5 -14.44 -4.59 9.49
CA GLU A 5 -14.85 -4.44 8.08
C GLU A 5 -15.53 -3.08 7.84
N ASN A 6 -16.39 -2.63 8.73
CA ASN A 6 -17.04 -1.32 8.59
C ASN A 6 -16.03 -0.18 8.67
N TYR A 7 -15.10 -0.24 9.61
CA TYR A 7 -14.01 0.75 9.70
C TYR A 7 -13.10 0.70 8.47
N PHE A 8 -12.80 -0.49 7.98
CA PHE A 8 -11.99 -0.62 6.77
C PHE A 8 -12.68 0.01 5.55
N ARG A 9 -13.99 -0.21 5.35
CA ARG A 9 -14.76 0.43 4.27
C ARG A 9 -14.78 1.97 4.38
N LYS A 10 -14.87 2.50 5.59
CA LYS A 10 -14.74 3.95 5.81
C LYS A 10 -13.34 4.44 5.44
N PHE A 11 -12.31 3.72 5.87
CA PHE A 11 -10.93 4.02 5.51
C PHE A 11 -10.69 3.96 4.00
N GLN A 12 -11.24 2.97 3.30
CA GLN A 12 -11.13 2.88 1.83
C GLN A 12 -11.68 4.13 1.14
N LYS A 13 -12.83 4.64 1.57
CA LYS A 13 -13.38 5.89 1.06
C LYS A 13 -12.44 7.07 1.33
N SER A 14 -11.89 7.16 2.54
CA SER A 14 -10.91 8.19 2.89
C SER A 14 -9.64 8.09 2.02
N LEU A 15 -9.13 6.88 1.77
CA LEU A 15 -7.98 6.66 0.90
C LEU A 15 -8.27 7.09 -0.55
N GLN A 16 -9.43 6.76 -1.08
CA GLN A 16 -9.85 7.18 -2.41
C GLN A 16 -9.93 8.70 -2.51
N TRP A 17 -10.57 9.36 -1.53
CA TRP A 17 -10.64 10.82 -1.50
C TRP A 17 -9.26 11.47 -1.31
N ALA A 18 -8.42 10.94 -0.46
CA ALA A 18 -7.06 11.44 -0.24
C ALA A 18 -6.23 11.38 -1.53
N THR A 19 -6.33 10.29 -2.30
CA THR A 19 -5.64 10.19 -3.59
C THR A 19 -6.20 11.16 -4.62
N LYS A 20 -7.52 11.31 -4.72
CA LYS A 20 -8.15 12.27 -5.63
C LYS A 20 -7.79 13.73 -5.30
N SER A 21 -7.70 14.06 -4.01
CA SER A 21 -7.39 15.41 -3.52
C SER A 21 -5.89 15.73 -3.54
N MET A 22 -5.05 14.78 -3.90
CA MET A 22 -3.60 14.98 -3.95
C MET A 22 -3.24 16.07 -4.94
N HIS A 23 -2.47 17.05 -4.47
CA HIS A 23 -2.03 18.15 -5.31
C HIS A 23 -0.95 17.67 -6.31
N GLN A 24 -1.03 18.17 -7.56
CA GLN A 24 -0.16 17.70 -8.66
C GLN A 24 1.35 17.76 -8.38
N TYR A 25 1.80 18.74 -7.59
CA TYR A 25 3.20 18.92 -7.26
C TYR A 25 3.74 17.90 -6.24
N TYR A 26 2.86 17.19 -5.55
CA TYR A 26 3.23 16.06 -4.69
C TYR A 26 3.12 14.73 -5.44
N PHE A 27 2.27 14.67 -6.45
CA PHE A 27 2.16 13.49 -7.32
C PHE A 27 3.34 13.38 -8.30
N ARG A 28 3.70 14.50 -8.94
CA ARG A 28 4.82 14.61 -9.90
C ARG A 28 5.62 15.88 -9.62
N ILE A 29 6.91 15.75 -9.39
CA ILE A 29 7.79 16.86 -9.02
C ILE A 29 8.53 17.33 -10.24
N ALA A 30 8.40 18.63 -10.54
CA ALA A 30 9.27 19.30 -11.49
C ALA A 30 10.68 19.46 -10.87
N MET A 31 11.71 19.08 -11.61
CA MET A 31 13.09 19.19 -11.15
C MET A 31 13.76 20.40 -11.82
N ALA A 32 14.34 21.28 -10.99
CA ALA A 32 15.20 22.34 -11.52
C ALA A 32 16.32 21.70 -12.37
N ASN A 33 16.61 22.28 -13.51
CA ASN A 33 17.66 21.84 -14.43
C ASN A 33 17.47 20.48 -15.13
N LEU A 34 16.30 19.82 -14.98
CA LEU A 34 15.98 18.61 -15.71
C LEU A 34 14.68 18.79 -16.49
N ARG A 35 14.68 18.37 -17.76
CA ARG A 35 13.41 18.30 -18.53
C ARG A 35 12.57 17.14 -18.00
N GLY A 36 11.32 17.43 -17.61
CA GLY A 36 10.34 16.44 -17.19
C GLY A 36 10.06 16.44 -15.69
N HIS A 37 9.24 15.46 -15.28
CA HIS A 37 8.78 15.29 -13.91
C HIS A 37 9.29 13.96 -13.34
N ARG A 38 9.46 13.91 -12.02
CA ARG A 38 9.83 12.67 -11.32
C ARG A 38 8.82 12.33 -10.24
N PHE A 39 8.59 11.06 -10.05
CA PHE A 39 7.89 10.54 -8.90
C PHE A 39 8.87 10.43 -7.73
N ARG A 40 8.47 10.90 -6.55
CA ARG A 40 9.23 10.85 -5.30
C ARG A 40 8.35 10.30 -4.20
N GLU A 41 8.55 9.04 -3.87
CA GLU A 41 7.76 8.26 -2.90
C GLU A 41 7.52 9.03 -1.60
N ARG A 42 8.58 9.50 -0.93
CA ARG A 42 8.44 10.24 0.34
C ARG A 42 7.58 11.50 0.22
N ILE A 43 7.70 12.24 -0.87
CA ILE A 43 6.90 13.45 -1.06
C ILE A 43 5.44 13.13 -1.31
N TYR A 44 5.16 12.09 -2.10
CA TYR A 44 3.82 11.55 -2.24
C TYR A 44 3.25 11.08 -0.89
N CYS A 45 4.04 10.36 -0.09
CA CYS A 45 3.64 9.89 1.23
C CYS A 45 3.30 11.06 2.18
N TYR A 46 4.04 12.15 2.19
CA TYR A 46 3.73 13.31 3.02
C TYR A 46 2.37 13.91 2.70
N GLU A 47 2.05 14.09 1.42
CA GLU A 47 0.75 14.62 1.02
C GLU A 47 -0.37 13.60 1.26
N LEU A 48 -0.15 12.33 0.96
CA LEU A 48 -1.14 11.29 1.27
C LEU A 48 -1.45 11.23 2.77
N TYR A 49 -0.43 11.32 3.63
CA TYR A 49 -0.60 11.40 5.08
C TYR A 49 -1.45 12.62 5.47
N HIS A 50 -1.12 13.79 4.93
CA HIS A 50 -1.86 15.02 5.18
C HIS A 50 -3.35 14.86 4.81
N GLN A 51 -3.65 14.44 3.60
CA GLN A 51 -5.02 14.26 3.10
C GLN A 51 -5.79 13.19 3.92
N LEU A 52 -5.14 12.09 4.27
CA LEU A 52 -5.73 11.07 5.13
C LEU A 52 -6.02 11.61 6.54
N ARG A 53 -5.11 12.39 7.13
CA ARG A 53 -5.32 13.02 8.44
C ARG A 53 -6.52 13.96 8.45
N LEU A 54 -6.74 14.71 7.37
CA LEU A 54 -7.91 15.58 7.23
C LEU A 54 -9.22 14.78 7.19
N SER A 55 -9.22 13.63 6.50
CA SER A 55 -10.43 12.81 6.35
C SER A 55 -10.71 11.86 7.52
N LEU A 56 -9.72 11.61 8.39
CA LEU A 56 -9.80 10.66 9.50
C LEU A 56 -9.89 11.34 10.89
N GLN A 57 -10.32 12.60 10.98
CA GLN A 57 -10.30 13.38 12.24
C GLN A 57 -11.02 12.73 13.43
N CYS A 58 -12.15 12.06 13.17
CA CYS A 58 -12.95 11.37 14.21
C CYS A 58 -12.88 9.85 14.05
N PHE A 59 -11.77 9.33 13.53
CA PHE A 59 -11.62 7.90 13.32
C PHE A 59 -11.03 7.24 14.57
N PRO A 60 -11.50 6.04 15.00
CA PRO A 60 -11.04 5.41 16.25
C PRO A 60 -9.63 4.84 16.16
N TYR A 61 -9.07 4.72 14.95
CA TYR A 61 -7.70 4.27 14.73
C TYR A 61 -6.79 5.45 14.43
N THR A 62 -5.56 5.40 14.91
CA THR A 62 -4.53 6.41 14.66
C THR A 62 -3.73 6.05 13.40
N LEU A 63 -3.64 7.01 12.47
CA LEU A 63 -2.74 6.91 11.32
C LEU A 63 -1.33 7.34 11.74
N GLN A 64 -0.35 6.47 11.52
CA GLN A 64 1.07 6.74 11.75
C GLN A 64 1.89 6.40 10.51
N GLY A 65 2.89 7.24 10.21
CA GLY A 65 3.83 7.04 9.10
C GLY A 65 5.23 6.71 9.59
N GLU A 66 5.99 5.96 8.81
CA GLU A 66 7.41 5.60 9.05
C GLU A 66 7.72 5.16 10.50
N MET A 67 6.80 4.45 11.14
CA MET A 67 6.94 4.06 12.56
C MET A 67 8.15 3.17 12.77
N ASP A 68 9.08 3.67 13.56
CA ASP A 68 10.14 2.86 14.13
C ASP A 68 9.60 2.07 15.33
N LYS A 69 9.36 0.78 15.13
CA LYS A 69 8.86 -0.11 16.20
C LYS A 69 9.98 -0.66 17.10
N ASN A 70 11.16 -0.06 17.10
CA ASN A 70 12.30 -0.49 17.94
C ASN A 70 11.98 -0.45 19.45
N GLY A 71 10.94 0.27 19.87
CA GLY A 71 10.50 0.33 21.27
C GLY A 71 9.67 -0.86 21.74
N ASN A 72 9.22 -1.76 20.83
CA ASN A 72 8.46 -2.96 21.19
C ASN A 72 9.30 -4.22 20.92
N SER A 73 9.82 -4.82 21.99
CA SER A 73 10.71 -5.98 21.92
C SER A 73 10.10 -7.21 21.24
N ILE A 74 8.78 -7.38 21.32
CA ILE A 74 8.05 -8.49 20.68
C ILE A 74 8.01 -8.27 19.16
N ILE A 75 7.64 -7.07 18.74
CA ILE A 75 7.56 -6.72 17.32
C ILE A 75 8.95 -6.76 16.67
N HIS A 76 9.97 -6.22 17.35
CA HIS A 76 11.34 -6.22 16.85
C HIS A 76 11.88 -7.64 16.63
N ARG A 77 11.51 -8.59 17.50
CA ARG A 77 11.94 -10.00 17.36
C ARG A 77 11.29 -10.69 16.16
N GLU A 78 10.01 -10.38 15.85
CA GLU A 78 9.25 -11.08 14.81
C GLU A 78 9.41 -10.45 13.43
N ILE A 79 9.50 -9.12 13.32
CA ILE A 79 9.54 -8.42 12.03
C ILE A 79 10.85 -7.67 11.76
N GLY A 80 11.79 -7.65 12.71
CA GLY A 80 13.06 -6.94 12.56
C GLY A 80 12.85 -5.43 12.38
N ALA A 81 13.68 -4.80 11.55
CA ALA A 81 13.64 -3.35 11.29
C ALA A 81 12.65 -2.96 10.15
N LEU A 82 11.54 -3.71 9.97
CA LEU A 82 10.55 -3.36 8.94
C LEU A 82 9.80 -2.10 9.33
N LYS A 83 9.81 -1.12 8.41
CA LYS A 83 9.15 0.17 8.58
C LYS A 83 8.20 0.37 7.40
N PRO A 84 6.90 0.04 7.56
CA PRO A 84 5.92 0.35 6.53
C PRO A 84 5.73 1.87 6.41
N ASP A 85 5.33 2.32 5.22
CA ASP A 85 5.06 3.73 5.00
C ASP A 85 3.95 4.24 5.91
N PHE A 86 2.86 3.46 6.09
CA PHE A 86 1.77 3.82 7.01
C PHE A 86 1.19 2.60 7.72
N ILE A 87 0.73 2.85 8.94
CA ILE A 87 -0.14 1.94 9.67
C ILE A 87 -1.35 2.70 10.22
N LEU A 88 -2.47 2.00 10.33
CA LEU A 88 -3.69 2.47 10.97
C LEU A 88 -4.06 1.48 12.05
N HIS A 89 -3.88 1.88 13.31
CA HIS A 89 -4.00 1.01 14.47
C HIS A 89 -4.42 1.78 15.72
N GLU A 90 -4.78 1.07 16.79
CA GLU A 90 -4.93 1.64 18.13
C GLU A 90 -3.56 1.60 18.83
N PRO A 91 -2.96 2.75 19.17
CA PRO A 91 -1.69 2.79 19.90
C PRO A 91 -1.77 2.12 21.26
N GLY A 92 -0.71 1.39 21.64
CA GLY A 92 -0.61 0.74 22.95
C GLY A 92 -1.21 -0.67 23.01
N THR A 93 -1.83 -1.15 21.93
CA THR A 93 -2.35 -2.52 21.85
C THR A 93 -1.92 -3.20 20.53
N MET A 94 -1.89 -4.54 20.54
CA MET A 94 -1.71 -5.35 19.32
C MET A 94 -3.04 -5.92 18.78
N GLU A 95 -4.14 -5.74 19.51
CA GLU A 95 -5.43 -6.34 19.17
C GLU A 95 -6.20 -5.57 18.09
N ASN A 96 -6.00 -4.26 18.02
CA ASN A 96 -6.74 -3.35 17.16
C ASN A 96 -5.85 -2.78 16.03
N ASN A 97 -5.33 -3.66 15.21
CA ASN A 97 -4.58 -3.33 13.99
C ASN A 97 -5.54 -3.39 12.78
N LEU A 98 -5.71 -2.26 12.08
CA LEU A 98 -6.65 -2.18 10.95
C LEU A 98 -5.95 -2.32 9.59
N VAL A 99 -4.99 -1.44 9.28
CA VAL A 99 -4.36 -1.41 7.96
C VAL A 99 -2.87 -1.16 8.06
N VAL A 100 -2.10 -1.86 7.23
CA VAL A 100 -0.71 -1.54 6.89
C VAL A 100 -0.64 -1.15 5.42
N ILE A 101 0.18 -0.15 5.07
CA ILE A 101 0.30 0.36 3.69
C ILE A 101 1.76 0.51 3.33
N GLU A 102 2.12 -0.01 2.16
CA GLU A 102 3.37 0.31 1.44
C GLU A 102 3.03 1.07 0.17
N VAL A 103 3.76 2.13 -0.11
CA VAL A 103 3.57 3.02 -1.27
C VAL A 103 4.75 2.89 -2.21
N LYS A 104 4.49 2.76 -3.51
CA LYS A 104 5.56 2.64 -4.49
C LYS A 104 5.26 3.39 -5.78
N PRO A 105 6.17 4.24 -6.29
CA PRO A 105 6.01 4.82 -7.61
C PRO A 105 6.22 3.76 -8.70
N LEU A 106 5.34 3.74 -9.70
CA LEU A 106 5.34 2.74 -10.76
C LEU A 106 6.67 2.67 -11.54
N ASN A 107 7.36 3.80 -11.70
CA ASN A 107 8.64 3.88 -12.41
C ASN A 107 9.85 3.38 -11.61
N ASN A 108 9.69 3.14 -10.31
CA ASN A 108 10.76 2.67 -9.41
C ASN A 108 10.48 1.26 -8.88
N THR A 109 9.75 0.46 -9.62
CA THR A 109 9.40 -0.92 -9.25
C THR A 109 10.47 -1.89 -9.72
N ASN A 110 11.48 -2.17 -8.90
CA ASN A 110 12.36 -3.31 -9.13
C ASN A 110 11.89 -4.55 -8.35
N ARG A 111 12.30 -5.73 -8.82
CA ARG A 111 11.85 -7.02 -8.26
C ARG A 111 12.17 -7.18 -6.78
N LEU A 112 13.37 -6.76 -6.35
CA LEU A 112 13.81 -6.92 -4.96
C LEU A 112 13.02 -6.02 -4.02
N GLN A 113 12.79 -4.76 -4.41
CA GLN A 113 11.99 -3.82 -3.64
C GLN A 113 10.54 -4.28 -3.51
N LEU A 114 9.89 -4.67 -4.62
CA LEU A 114 8.52 -5.18 -4.58
C LEU A 114 8.38 -6.43 -3.72
N LYS A 115 9.35 -7.36 -3.76
CA LYS A 115 9.36 -8.52 -2.86
C LYS A 115 9.51 -8.12 -1.40
N LYS A 116 10.38 -7.15 -1.10
CA LYS A 116 10.53 -6.61 0.25
C LYS A 116 9.23 -5.98 0.75
N ASP A 117 8.55 -5.19 -0.11
CA ASP A 117 7.27 -4.56 0.23
C ASP A 117 6.20 -5.64 0.51
N LEU A 118 6.13 -6.69 -0.32
CA LEU A 118 5.24 -7.84 -0.10
C LEU A 118 5.57 -8.61 1.18
N ASP A 119 6.86 -8.80 1.49
CA ASP A 119 7.29 -9.41 2.77
C ASP A 119 6.87 -8.55 3.97
N THR A 120 7.01 -7.23 3.89
CA THR A 120 6.52 -6.31 4.92
C THR A 120 5.00 -6.48 5.10
N LEU A 121 4.23 -6.34 4.03
CA LEU A 121 2.77 -6.40 4.04
C LEU A 121 2.25 -7.73 4.60
N THR A 122 2.82 -8.86 4.16
CA THR A 122 2.40 -10.19 4.63
C THR A 122 2.75 -10.43 6.08
N LYS A 123 3.94 -10.02 6.55
CA LYS A 123 4.31 -10.11 7.97
C LYS A 123 3.40 -9.30 8.87
N PHE A 124 2.96 -8.12 8.42
CA PHE A 124 1.98 -7.33 9.18
C PHE A 124 0.60 -8.00 9.21
N LEU A 125 0.18 -8.70 8.15
CA LEU A 125 -1.03 -9.53 8.19
C LEU A 125 -0.91 -10.68 9.20
N ASP A 126 0.26 -11.33 9.27
CA ASP A 126 0.55 -12.38 10.25
C ASP A 126 0.54 -11.85 11.69
N LEU A 127 0.89 -10.58 11.90
CA LEU A 127 0.75 -9.85 13.19
C LEU A 127 -0.68 -9.40 13.52
N GLY A 128 -1.68 -9.81 12.73
CA GLY A 128 -3.09 -9.53 13.01
C GLY A 128 -3.63 -8.23 12.43
N TYR A 129 -2.92 -7.56 11.52
CA TYR A 129 -3.50 -6.46 10.75
C TYR A 129 -4.65 -6.98 9.90
N TYR A 130 -5.77 -6.24 9.89
CA TYR A 130 -6.98 -6.68 9.20
C TYR A 130 -6.84 -6.68 7.68
N ARG A 131 -6.14 -5.67 7.13
CA ARG A 131 -5.82 -5.56 5.70
C ARG A 131 -4.41 -5.02 5.49
N ALA A 132 -3.81 -5.41 4.38
CA ALA A 132 -2.58 -4.84 3.88
C ALA A 132 -2.83 -4.23 2.49
N ILE A 133 -2.29 -3.04 2.26
CA ILE A 133 -2.46 -2.29 1.01
C ILE A 133 -1.09 -2.04 0.40
N HIS A 134 -0.90 -2.49 -0.83
CA HIS A 134 0.18 -2.04 -1.69
C HIS A 134 -0.37 -0.96 -2.61
N LEU A 135 0.01 0.29 -2.39
CA LEU A 135 -0.44 1.44 -3.16
C LEU A 135 0.59 1.82 -4.20
N ILE A 136 0.34 1.48 -5.45
CA ILE A 136 1.16 1.88 -6.58
C ILE A 136 0.65 3.21 -7.11
N TYR A 137 1.54 4.17 -7.40
CA TYR A 137 1.12 5.44 -7.98
C TYR A 137 1.94 5.82 -9.21
N GLY A 138 1.32 6.59 -10.10
CA GLY A 138 1.90 7.03 -11.36
C GLY A 138 1.48 6.18 -12.55
N SER A 139 1.79 6.72 -13.74
CA SER A 139 1.61 6.07 -15.03
C SER A 139 2.90 6.19 -15.84
N LEU A 140 3.15 5.24 -16.72
CA LEU A 140 4.21 5.31 -17.71
C LEU A 140 3.61 5.78 -19.04
N ILE A 141 4.37 6.55 -19.82
CA ILE A 141 3.91 7.09 -21.12
C ILE A 141 3.56 5.96 -22.12
N ARG A 142 4.12 4.75 -21.91
CA ARG A 142 3.80 3.53 -22.64
C ARG A 142 3.28 2.49 -21.64
N ASP A 143 2.01 2.50 -21.38
CA ASP A 143 1.39 2.12 -20.11
C ASP A 143 1.18 0.63 -19.85
N ASP A 144 1.42 -0.25 -20.81
CA ASP A 144 0.99 -1.65 -20.68
C ASP A 144 1.98 -2.54 -19.91
N GLY A 145 3.20 -2.05 -19.65
CA GLY A 145 4.25 -2.86 -19.01
C GLY A 145 4.37 -2.67 -17.49
N GLY A 146 3.90 -1.55 -16.93
CA GLY A 146 4.19 -1.20 -15.54
C GLY A 146 3.43 -2.05 -14.53
N ILE A 147 2.11 -2.06 -14.59
CA ILE A 147 1.27 -2.86 -13.69
C ILE A 147 1.42 -4.36 -13.98
N SER A 148 1.53 -4.76 -15.24
CA SER A 148 1.77 -6.15 -15.65
C SER A 148 3.07 -6.71 -15.09
N LYS A 149 4.12 -5.88 -14.99
CA LYS A 149 5.37 -6.25 -14.32
C LYS A 149 5.15 -6.52 -12.82
N ILE A 150 4.35 -5.69 -12.16
CA ILE A 150 4.01 -5.87 -10.75
C ILE A 150 3.25 -7.17 -10.57
N ILE A 151 2.22 -7.43 -11.39
CA ILE A 151 1.45 -8.68 -11.34
C ILE A 151 2.33 -9.91 -11.55
N ARG A 152 3.30 -9.85 -12.47
CA ARG A 152 4.26 -10.95 -12.65
C ARG A 152 5.05 -11.24 -11.36
N ILE A 153 5.48 -10.18 -10.64
CA ILE A 153 6.20 -10.33 -9.37
C ILE A 153 5.28 -10.89 -8.29
N TYR A 154 4.01 -10.47 -8.27
CA TYR A 154 3.01 -11.06 -7.38
C TYR A 154 2.83 -12.56 -7.64
N ARG A 155 2.73 -13.00 -8.89
CA ARG A 155 2.66 -14.43 -9.24
C ARG A 155 3.87 -15.22 -8.76
N GLU A 156 5.07 -14.66 -8.91
CA GLU A 156 6.30 -15.30 -8.45
C GLU A 156 6.38 -15.38 -6.90
N TYR A 157 5.84 -14.38 -6.21
CA TYR A 157 5.87 -14.29 -4.75
C TYR A 157 4.75 -15.13 -4.11
N MET A 158 3.55 -15.10 -4.66
CA MET A 158 2.35 -15.75 -4.16
C MET A 158 2.25 -17.18 -4.67
N ASN A 159 2.97 -18.11 -4.03
CA ASN A 159 2.70 -19.53 -4.20
C ASN A 159 1.29 -19.90 -3.68
N PRO A 160 0.74 -21.07 -4.00
CA PRO A 160 -0.63 -21.44 -3.59
C PRO A 160 -0.91 -21.32 -2.08
N THR A 161 0.07 -21.66 -1.23
CA THR A 161 -0.06 -21.56 0.22
C THR A 161 -0.20 -20.11 0.68
N ARG A 162 0.68 -19.22 0.22
CA ARG A 162 0.61 -17.78 0.53
C ARG A 162 -0.65 -17.14 -0.02
N LEU A 163 -1.03 -17.50 -1.23
CA LEU A 163 -2.22 -17.00 -1.88
C LEU A 163 -3.47 -17.29 -1.03
N ASN A 164 -3.64 -18.52 -0.56
CA ASN A 164 -4.76 -18.89 0.30
C ASN A 164 -4.74 -18.16 1.65
N ALA A 165 -3.56 -17.93 2.24
CA ALA A 165 -3.43 -17.25 3.52
C ALA A 165 -3.79 -15.75 3.45
N TYR A 166 -3.48 -15.09 2.32
CA TYR A 166 -3.60 -13.63 2.18
C TYR A 166 -4.70 -13.18 1.23
N ARG A 167 -5.44 -14.12 0.63
CA ARG A 167 -6.58 -13.85 -0.25
C ARG A 167 -7.59 -12.92 0.43
N GLY A 168 -8.00 -11.88 -0.30
CA GLY A 168 -8.93 -10.85 0.20
C GLY A 168 -8.37 -9.97 1.32
N LYS A 169 -7.14 -10.24 1.82
CA LYS A 169 -6.50 -9.43 2.86
C LYS A 169 -5.42 -8.50 2.31
N LEU A 170 -4.64 -8.96 1.32
CA LEU A 170 -3.65 -8.16 0.61
C LEU A 170 -4.30 -7.51 -0.61
N LEU A 171 -4.35 -6.19 -0.63
CA LEU A 171 -5.00 -5.41 -1.67
C LEU A 171 -3.97 -4.62 -2.46
N LEU A 172 -4.09 -4.64 -3.79
CA LEU A 172 -3.32 -3.80 -4.69
C LEU A 172 -4.18 -2.61 -5.11
N TYR A 173 -3.72 -1.39 -4.80
CA TYR A 173 -4.32 -0.15 -5.26
C TYR A 173 -3.45 0.50 -6.31
N TRP A 174 -4.08 1.08 -7.32
CA TRP A 174 -3.39 1.86 -8.33
C TRP A 174 -3.97 3.27 -8.43
N HIS A 175 -3.15 4.27 -8.03
CA HIS A 175 -3.40 5.69 -8.24
C HIS A 175 -2.70 6.14 -9.52
N ARG A 176 -3.38 5.99 -10.65
CA ARG A 176 -2.80 6.15 -11.98
C ARG A 176 -2.40 7.58 -12.29
N ASN A 177 -3.31 8.51 -12.09
CA ASN A 177 -3.11 9.91 -12.42
C ASN A 177 -3.53 10.83 -11.27
N ASN A 178 -2.89 12.00 -11.22
CA ASN A 178 -3.30 13.06 -10.30
C ASN A 178 -4.77 13.47 -10.55
N GLY A 179 -5.50 13.71 -9.47
CA GLY A 179 -6.92 14.07 -9.51
C GLY A 179 -7.88 12.90 -9.74
N GLU A 180 -7.38 11.69 -9.84
CA GLU A 180 -8.17 10.46 -9.92
C GLU A 180 -8.24 9.75 -8.56
N PHE A 181 -9.24 8.90 -8.38
CA PHE A 181 -9.29 7.98 -7.26
C PHE A 181 -8.30 6.84 -7.48
N ALA A 182 -7.58 6.44 -6.43
CA ALA A 182 -6.93 5.13 -6.46
C ALA A 182 -7.98 4.02 -6.55
N ILE A 183 -7.79 3.11 -7.48
CA ILE A 183 -8.69 1.98 -7.71
C ILE A 183 -8.07 0.69 -7.18
N ILE A 184 -8.90 -0.24 -6.72
CA ILE A 184 -8.47 -1.60 -6.41
C ILE A 184 -8.19 -2.32 -7.72
N TYR A 185 -7.01 -2.89 -7.85
CA TYR A 185 -6.63 -3.72 -8.97
C TYR A 185 -6.79 -5.19 -8.59
N ASP A 186 -7.59 -5.93 -9.34
CA ASP A 186 -7.89 -7.34 -9.08
C ASP A 186 -6.73 -8.25 -9.54
N TRP A 187 -5.64 -8.21 -8.77
CA TRP A 187 -4.45 -9.01 -9.03
C TRP A 187 -4.71 -10.51 -8.82
N GLU A 188 -5.63 -10.87 -7.93
CA GLU A 188 -5.97 -12.26 -7.66
C GLU A 188 -6.55 -12.93 -8.92
N ARG A 189 -7.51 -12.27 -9.57
CA ARG A 189 -8.09 -12.76 -10.82
C ARG A 189 -7.04 -12.99 -11.90
N GLU A 190 -6.08 -12.09 -12.05
CA GLU A 190 -5.02 -12.23 -13.05
C GLU A 190 -4.00 -13.32 -12.70
N VAL A 191 -3.79 -13.60 -11.42
CA VAL A 191 -2.91 -14.69 -10.97
C VAL A 191 -3.59 -16.05 -11.19
N PHE A 192 -4.90 -16.17 -10.93
CA PHE A 192 -5.65 -17.42 -11.04
C PHE A 192 -5.97 -17.84 -12.50
N ASN A 193 -6.45 -16.90 -13.32
CA ASN A 193 -6.90 -17.23 -14.68
C ASN A 193 -5.79 -17.78 -15.60
N ASN A 194 -4.52 -17.65 -15.22
CA ASN A 194 -3.40 -18.20 -16.00
C ASN A 194 -2.87 -19.55 -15.44
N ASN A 195 -3.47 -20.09 -14.38
CA ASN A 195 -3.12 -21.43 -13.88
C ASN A 195 -4.01 -22.55 -14.45
N ASP A 196 -5.16 -22.21 -15.07
CA ASP A 196 -6.08 -23.18 -15.68
C ASP A 196 -5.69 -23.54 -17.13
N ASP A 197 -4.71 -22.85 -17.72
CA ASP A 197 -4.22 -23.11 -19.09
C ASP A 197 -2.91 -23.94 -19.13
N ARG A 198 -2.62 -24.75 -18.09
CA ARG A 198 -1.47 -25.68 -18.09
C ARG A 198 -1.86 -27.08 -17.77
#